data_e9bdc5b5d56fa8f83e77f2621e19342e
#
_entry.id   e9bdc5b5d56fa8f83e77f2621e19342e
#
_cell.length_a   1.000
_cell.length_b   1.000
_cell.length_c   1.000
_cell.angle_alpha   90.00
_cell.angle_beta   90.00
_cell.angle_gamma   90.00
#
_symmetry.space_group_name_H-M   'P 1'
#
loop_
_entity.id
_entity.type
_entity.pdbx_description
1 polymer ?
#
loop_
_entity_poly.entity_id
_entity_poly.type
_entity_poly.pdbx_seq_one_letter_code
_entity_poly.pdbx_strand_id
1 'polypeptide(L)'
;IIESMRAHYHTMNGRLILHSLTQLFLLWGKPVFNVVNTVGYLLFTGLIYWHCKGTGRHSPALYFGVHLMVWFFIPVYGQTMLWVDGSANYMWGSILRLAALLPLRLHVQAARPAAGSWWWLLLSIPAGVIAGWTNENSGAAFLVIVGLFLLYNRANKGRIPRWAVGMLAGAAVGFAVMIAAPGNHVRLENNLGVPVTAFQRLWNGITVCNRTLFYYLLPVFALYAVCLALLHFFGPEGKREKRQRMLLSGIYLLGALAGVYAMLFVPYFPARATFGSVACAIVATGTLYAGIRLDQTAPRVIQTLVFVSCMVGAAVMLSLIHISEPTRH
;
A
#
# COMPACT_ATOMS: atom_id res chain seq x y z
N ILE A 1 -8.90 -14.01 -23.03
CA ILE A 1 -8.19 -13.03 -22.17
C ILE A 1 -7.40 -12.06 -23.03
N ILE A 2 -6.45 -12.49 -23.88
CA ILE A 2 -5.53 -11.59 -24.61
C ILE A 2 -6.29 -10.56 -25.47
N GLU A 3 -7.24 -10.99 -26.31
CA GLU A 3 -8.03 -10.09 -27.15
C GLU A 3 -8.87 -9.10 -26.32
N SER A 4 -9.52 -9.60 -25.27
CA SER A 4 -10.26 -8.77 -24.33
C SER A 4 -9.38 -7.73 -23.64
N MET A 5 -8.16 -8.10 -23.23
CA MET A 5 -7.21 -7.17 -22.63
C MET A 5 -6.69 -6.14 -23.65
N ARG A 6 -6.47 -6.54 -24.90
CA ARG A 6 -6.10 -5.61 -25.96
C ARG A 6 -7.21 -4.57 -26.19
N ALA A 7 -8.46 -5.00 -26.31
CA ALA A 7 -9.60 -4.10 -26.41
C ALA A 7 -9.69 -3.18 -25.19
N HIS A 8 -9.55 -3.73 -23.97
CA HIS A 8 -9.59 -2.98 -22.73
C HIS A 8 -8.53 -1.86 -22.67
N TYR A 9 -7.30 -2.13 -23.12
CA TYR A 9 -6.21 -1.16 -23.18
C TYR A 9 -6.52 0.04 -24.06
N HIS A 10 -7.22 -0.19 -25.17
CA HIS A 10 -7.58 0.88 -26.12
C HIS A 10 -8.86 1.62 -25.75
N THR A 11 -9.78 1.00 -25.01
CA THR A 11 -11.12 1.57 -24.79
C THR A 11 -11.41 1.97 -23.35
N MET A 12 -10.71 1.38 -22.37
CA MET A 12 -11.05 1.55 -20.95
C MET A 12 -9.92 2.14 -20.10
N ASN A 13 -8.81 1.42 -19.93
CA ASN A 13 -7.66 1.87 -19.14
C ASN A 13 -6.44 0.96 -19.31
N GLY A 14 -5.28 1.43 -18.81
CA GLY A 14 -4.00 0.74 -18.94
C GLY A 14 -3.71 -0.37 -17.90
N ARG A 15 -4.60 -0.71 -16.99
CA ARG A 15 -4.36 -1.64 -15.86
C ARG A 15 -4.41 -3.11 -16.27
N LEU A 16 -3.71 -3.48 -17.33
CA LEU A 16 -3.83 -4.83 -17.94
C LEU A 16 -3.53 -5.96 -16.97
N ILE A 17 -2.50 -5.83 -16.12
CA ILE A 17 -2.11 -6.87 -15.17
C ILE A 17 -3.26 -7.20 -14.22
N LEU A 18 -3.88 -6.18 -13.65
CA LEU A 18 -4.93 -6.37 -12.66
C LEU A 18 -6.24 -6.85 -13.28
N HIS A 19 -6.59 -6.34 -14.46
CA HIS A 19 -7.78 -6.82 -15.17
C HIS A 19 -7.59 -8.24 -15.75
N SER A 20 -6.37 -8.63 -16.14
CA SER A 20 -6.07 -10.03 -16.49
C SER A 20 -6.26 -10.94 -15.28
N LEU A 21 -5.86 -10.50 -14.09
CA LEU A 21 -6.09 -11.24 -12.85
C LEU A 21 -7.58 -11.33 -12.51
N THR A 22 -8.34 -10.24 -12.69
CA THR A 22 -9.81 -10.24 -12.55
C THR A 22 -10.44 -11.29 -13.47
N GLN A 23 -10.06 -11.32 -14.75
CA GLN A 23 -10.59 -12.30 -15.69
C GLN A 23 -10.24 -13.74 -15.31
N LEU A 24 -9.02 -13.97 -14.83
CA LEU A 24 -8.59 -15.28 -14.34
C LEU A 24 -9.46 -15.74 -13.16
N PHE A 25 -9.73 -14.86 -12.20
CA PHE A 25 -10.61 -15.17 -11.06
C PHE A 25 -12.04 -15.46 -11.48
N LEU A 26 -12.55 -14.73 -12.47
CA LEU A 26 -13.89 -14.98 -13.01
C LEU A 26 -13.97 -16.34 -13.73
N LEU A 27 -12.92 -16.74 -14.45
CA LEU A 27 -12.84 -18.06 -15.09
C LEU A 27 -12.78 -19.22 -14.08
N TRP A 28 -12.11 -19.04 -12.96
CA TRP A 28 -12.04 -20.04 -11.89
C TRP A 28 -13.35 -20.19 -11.12
N GLY A 29 -14.22 -19.21 -11.21
CA GLY A 29 -15.49 -19.18 -10.50
C GLY A 29 -15.36 -18.79 -9.01
N LYS A 30 -16.48 -18.44 -8.42
CA LYS A 30 -16.55 -17.87 -7.06
C LYS A 30 -15.98 -18.78 -5.96
N PRO A 31 -16.21 -20.10 -5.91
CA PRO A 31 -15.65 -20.94 -4.85
C PRO A 31 -14.12 -20.93 -4.83
N VAL A 32 -13.49 -21.07 -6.00
CA VAL A 32 -12.02 -21.04 -6.11
C VAL A 32 -11.49 -19.64 -5.77
N PHE A 33 -12.14 -18.59 -6.28
CA PHE A 33 -11.80 -17.22 -5.94
C PHE A 33 -11.82 -17.00 -4.43
N ASN A 34 -12.85 -17.46 -3.71
CA ASN A 34 -12.95 -17.25 -2.26
C ASN A 34 -11.75 -17.86 -1.52
N VAL A 35 -11.33 -19.09 -1.88
CA VAL A 35 -10.17 -19.74 -1.26
C VAL A 35 -8.87 -18.96 -1.59
N VAL A 36 -8.63 -18.68 -2.87
CA VAL A 36 -7.45 -17.98 -3.35
C VAL A 36 -7.39 -16.57 -2.74
N ASN A 37 -8.53 -15.88 -2.64
CA ASN A 37 -8.61 -14.54 -2.08
C ASN A 37 -8.36 -14.52 -0.57
N THR A 38 -8.77 -15.57 0.16
CA THR A 38 -8.43 -15.74 1.59
C THR A 38 -6.92 -15.92 1.77
N VAL A 39 -6.27 -16.72 0.93
CA VAL A 39 -4.81 -16.82 0.92
C VAL A 39 -4.18 -15.48 0.56
N GLY A 40 -4.75 -14.76 -0.42
CA GLY A 40 -4.35 -13.39 -0.76
C GLY A 40 -4.39 -12.44 0.42
N TYR A 41 -5.44 -12.49 1.25
CA TYR A 41 -5.52 -11.69 2.47
C TYR A 41 -4.40 -12.00 3.46
N LEU A 42 -4.09 -13.27 3.68
CA LEU A 42 -2.98 -13.68 4.57
C LEU A 42 -1.62 -13.25 3.99
N LEU A 43 -1.43 -13.35 2.67
CA LEU A 43 -0.23 -12.85 2.00
C LEU A 43 -0.11 -11.32 2.13
N PHE A 44 -1.19 -10.59 1.94
CA PHE A 44 -1.21 -9.13 2.07
C PHE A 44 -0.83 -8.67 3.47
N THR A 45 -1.50 -9.22 4.49
CA THR A 45 -1.21 -8.89 5.90
C THR A 45 0.17 -9.37 6.34
N GLY A 46 0.61 -10.54 5.85
CA GLY A 46 1.94 -11.08 6.05
C GLY A 46 3.02 -10.18 5.44
N LEU A 47 2.83 -9.70 4.22
CA LEU A 47 3.76 -8.76 3.57
C LEU A 47 3.83 -7.43 4.34
N ILE A 48 2.69 -6.85 4.74
CA ILE A 48 2.68 -5.66 5.61
C ILE A 48 3.50 -5.92 6.88
N TYR A 49 3.23 -7.03 7.56
CA TYR A 49 3.97 -7.42 8.76
C TYR A 49 5.49 -7.52 8.51
N TRP A 50 5.92 -8.16 7.41
CA TRP A 50 7.33 -8.27 7.06
C TRP A 50 7.97 -6.92 6.78
N HIS A 51 7.26 -6.00 6.12
CA HIS A 51 7.72 -4.63 5.93
C HIS A 51 7.85 -3.86 7.25
N CYS A 52 6.89 -4.00 8.16
CA CYS A 52 6.92 -3.38 9.49
C CYS A 52 8.09 -3.91 10.32
N LYS A 53 8.19 -5.24 10.43
CA LYS A 53 9.22 -5.91 11.22
C LYS A 53 10.61 -5.68 10.64
N GLY A 54 10.76 -5.75 9.33
CA GLY A 54 12.04 -5.77 8.64
C GLY A 54 12.91 -6.93 9.12
N THR A 55 14.17 -6.65 9.51
CA THR A 55 15.10 -7.63 10.08
C THR A 55 14.96 -7.81 11.60
N GLY A 56 13.95 -7.16 12.22
CA GLY A 56 13.70 -7.26 13.66
C GLY A 56 13.11 -8.62 14.08
N ARG A 57 12.92 -8.80 15.41
CA ARG A 57 12.37 -10.02 16.00
C ARG A 57 10.90 -10.22 15.59
N HIS A 58 10.43 -11.46 15.62
CA HIS A 58 9.01 -11.77 15.44
C HIS A 58 8.20 -11.26 16.63
N SER A 59 7.02 -10.69 16.33
CA SER A 59 6.10 -10.16 17.33
C SER A 59 4.67 -10.54 16.96
N PRO A 60 4.02 -11.44 17.71
CA PRO A 60 2.61 -11.75 17.51
C PRO A 60 1.71 -10.52 17.68
N ALA A 61 2.05 -9.64 18.64
CA ALA A 61 1.31 -8.39 18.85
C ALA A 61 1.36 -7.45 17.64
N LEU A 62 2.51 -7.34 16.97
CA LEU A 62 2.62 -6.59 15.72
C LEU A 62 1.77 -7.22 14.62
N TYR A 63 1.79 -8.55 14.48
CA TYR A 63 1.01 -9.25 13.45
C TYR A 63 -0.48 -9.05 13.67
N PHE A 64 -0.96 -9.22 14.91
CA PHE A 64 -2.34 -8.94 15.29
C PHE A 64 -2.70 -7.47 15.07
N GLY A 65 -1.83 -6.53 15.45
CA GLY A 65 -2.00 -5.10 15.20
C GLY A 65 -2.13 -4.77 13.71
N VAL A 66 -1.40 -5.47 12.82
CA VAL A 66 -1.56 -5.32 11.36
C VAL A 66 -2.96 -5.72 10.92
N HIS A 67 -3.50 -6.84 11.41
CA HIS A 67 -4.87 -7.25 11.09
C HIS A 67 -5.91 -6.22 11.55
N LEU A 68 -5.75 -5.69 12.76
CA LEU A 68 -6.63 -4.63 13.27
C LEU A 68 -6.53 -3.36 12.41
N MET A 69 -5.32 -2.90 12.08
CA MET A 69 -5.14 -1.72 11.23
C MET A 69 -5.74 -1.93 9.83
N VAL A 70 -5.58 -3.11 9.24
CA VAL A 70 -6.20 -3.45 7.95
C VAL A 70 -7.73 -3.42 8.07
N TRP A 71 -8.29 -4.01 9.12
CA TRP A 71 -9.73 -4.04 9.33
C TRP A 71 -10.35 -2.64 9.50
N PHE A 72 -9.73 -1.79 10.32
CA PHE A 72 -10.31 -0.49 10.66
C PHE A 72 -10.00 0.61 9.66
N PHE A 73 -8.84 0.57 9.00
CA PHE A 73 -8.40 1.69 8.17
C PHE A 73 -8.51 1.45 6.67
N ILE A 74 -8.58 0.21 6.19
CA ILE A 74 -8.78 -0.04 4.76
C ILE A 74 -10.18 0.46 4.36
N PRO A 75 -10.26 1.44 3.42
CA PRO A 75 -11.52 2.03 3.03
C PRO A 75 -12.37 1.06 2.21
N VAL A 76 -13.69 1.12 2.40
CA VAL A 76 -14.70 0.32 1.69
C VAL A 76 -14.30 -1.16 1.55
N TYR A 77 -14.01 -1.77 2.69
CA TYR A 77 -13.43 -3.11 2.82
C TYR A 77 -14.08 -4.17 1.90
N GLY A 78 -15.40 -4.21 1.85
CA GLY A 78 -16.14 -5.13 0.97
C GLY A 78 -15.80 -4.95 -0.52
N GLN A 79 -15.63 -3.68 -0.97
CA GLN A 79 -15.29 -3.38 -2.35
C GLN A 79 -13.82 -3.63 -2.69
N THR A 80 -12.92 -3.57 -1.73
CA THR A 80 -11.47 -3.65 -1.97
C THR A 80 -10.86 -5.00 -1.63
N MET A 81 -11.54 -5.78 -0.79
CA MET A 81 -11.06 -7.07 -0.30
C MET A 81 -11.92 -8.26 -0.75
N LEU A 82 -13.24 -8.09 -0.91
CA LEU A 82 -14.17 -9.21 -1.11
C LEU A 82 -14.76 -9.27 -2.53
N TRP A 83 -14.95 -8.12 -3.18
CA TRP A 83 -15.42 -8.06 -4.54
C TRP A 83 -14.29 -8.45 -5.53
N VAL A 84 -14.57 -9.35 -6.46
CA VAL A 84 -13.56 -9.95 -7.37
C VAL A 84 -12.71 -8.90 -8.06
N ASP A 85 -13.34 -7.95 -8.77
CA ASP A 85 -12.63 -6.90 -9.50
C ASP A 85 -11.88 -5.94 -8.55
N GLY A 86 -12.54 -5.55 -7.45
CA GLY A 86 -11.92 -4.69 -6.46
C GLY A 86 -10.75 -5.36 -5.74
N SER A 87 -10.90 -6.61 -5.33
CA SER A 87 -9.82 -7.37 -4.71
C SER A 87 -8.61 -7.49 -5.65
N ALA A 88 -8.82 -7.85 -6.92
CA ALA A 88 -7.76 -7.92 -7.93
C ALA A 88 -7.06 -6.55 -8.08
N ASN A 89 -7.83 -5.47 -8.20
CA ASN A 89 -7.28 -4.13 -8.42
C ASN A 89 -6.55 -3.55 -7.20
N TYR A 90 -7.02 -3.79 -5.98
CA TYR A 90 -6.51 -3.13 -4.77
C TYR A 90 -5.65 -4.05 -3.90
N MET A 91 -6.21 -5.14 -3.39
CA MET A 91 -5.49 -6.07 -2.52
C MET A 91 -4.37 -6.79 -3.28
N TRP A 92 -4.70 -7.47 -4.37
CA TRP A 92 -3.71 -8.21 -5.17
C TRP A 92 -2.69 -7.29 -5.83
N GLY A 93 -3.11 -6.11 -6.32
CA GLY A 93 -2.17 -5.09 -6.78
C GLY A 93 -1.19 -4.65 -5.69
N SER A 94 -1.64 -4.55 -4.43
CA SER A 94 -0.76 -4.23 -3.30
C SER A 94 0.16 -5.38 -2.91
N ILE A 95 -0.32 -6.64 -3.01
CA ILE A 95 0.52 -7.84 -2.84
C ILE A 95 1.70 -7.80 -3.80
N LEU A 96 1.44 -7.57 -5.10
CA LEU A 96 2.49 -7.52 -6.13
C LEU A 96 3.54 -6.44 -5.83
N ARG A 97 3.11 -5.24 -5.43
CA ARG A 97 4.01 -4.13 -5.09
C ARG A 97 4.81 -4.40 -3.81
N LEU A 98 4.15 -4.85 -2.75
CA LEU A 98 4.82 -5.15 -1.48
C LEU A 98 5.81 -6.32 -1.65
N ALA A 99 5.43 -7.37 -2.39
CA ALA A 99 6.34 -8.49 -2.66
C ALA A 99 7.57 -8.04 -3.44
N ALA A 100 7.40 -7.20 -4.48
CA ALA A 100 8.52 -6.65 -5.24
C ALA A 100 9.42 -5.76 -4.38
N LEU A 101 8.85 -4.98 -3.46
CA LEU A 101 9.58 -4.04 -2.61
C LEU A 101 10.30 -4.72 -1.42
N LEU A 102 9.82 -5.88 -0.95
CA LEU A 102 10.33 -6.54 0.28
C LEU A 102 11.84 -6.81 0.23
N PRO A 103 12.43 -7.34 -0.85
CA PRO A 103 13.89 -7.54 -0.92
C PRO A 103 14.67 -6.24 -0.69
N LEU A 104 14.22 -5.12 -1.26
CA LEU A 104 14.86 -3.82 -1.07
C LEU A 104 14.70 -3.32 0.38
N ARG A 105 13.51 -3.47 0.95
CA ARG A 105 13.23 -3.13 2.34
C ARG A 105 14.16 -3.87 3.32
N LEU A 106 14.36 -5.15 3.11
CA LEU A 106 15.27 -5.97 3.93
C LEU A 106 16.73 -5.62 3.69
N HIS A 107 17.13 -5.40 2.43
CA HIS A 107 18.48 -5.02 2.06
C HIS A 107 18.95 -3.73 2.74
N VAL A 108 18.12 -2.69 2.76
CA VAL A 108 18.50 -1.39 3.35
C VAL A 108 18.68 -1.48 4.86
N GLN A 109 18.02 -2.41 5.54
CA GLN A 109 18.13 -2.61 6.99
C GLN A 109 19.20 -3.63 7.38
N ALA A 110 19.56 -4.56 6.50
CA ALA A 110 20.54 -5.60 6.79
C ALA A 110 21.93 -5.02 7.12
N ALA A 111 22.57 -5.54 8.15
CA ALA A 111 23.93 -5.14 8.54
C ALA A 111 24.97 -5.51 7.44
N ARG A 112 24.78 -6.66 6.80
CA ARG A 112 25.57 -7.15 5.66
C ARG A 112 24.62 -7.49 4.53
N PRO A 113 24.35 -6.56 3.62
CA PRO A 113 23.51 -6.86 2.47
C PRO A 113 24.19 -7.89 1.58
N ALA A 114 23.44 -8.90 1.15
CA ALA A 114 23.93 -9.88 0.20
C ALA A 114 24.49 -9.19 -1.05
N ALA A 115 25.66 -9.61 -1.52
CA ALA A 115 26.20 -9.18 -2.78
C ALA A 115 25.18 -9.52 -3.88
N GLY A 116 24.77 -8.53 -4.66
CA GLY A 116 23.78 -8.73 -5.69
C GLY A 116 24.28 -9.65 -6.77
N SER A 117 23.78 -10.89 -6.79
CA SER A 117 23.95 -11.78 -7.93
C SER A 117 23.24 -11.19 -9.15
N TRP A 118 23.72 -11.46 -10.37
CA TRP A 118 23.09 -11.04 -11.62
C TRP A 118 21.64 -11.58 -11.77
N TRP A 119 21.33 -12.72 -11.15
CA TRP A 119 19.96 -13.26 -11.06
C TRP A 119 18.99 -12.30 -10.40
N TRP A 120 19.42 -11.55 -9.38
CA TRP A 120 18.60 -10.52 -8.76
C TRP A 120 18.24 -9.40 -9.72
N LEU A 121 19.15 -9.07 -10.67
CA LEU A 121 18.87 -8.07 -11.70
C LEU A 121 17.81 -8.60 -12.67
N LEU A 122 17.92 -9.86 -13.12
CA LEU A 122 16.95 -10.48 -14.02
C LEU A 122 15.56 -10.59 -13.42
N LEU A 123 15.45 -10.88 -12.12
CA LEU A 123 14.17 -10.98 -11.44
C LEU A 123 13.59 -9.61 -11.08
N SER A 124 14.42 -8.63 -10.76
CA SER A 124 13.97 -7.33 -10.27
C SER A 124 13.37 -6.45 -11.37
N ILE A 125 13.85 -6.55 -12.62
CA ILE A 125 13.29 -5.79 -13.74
C ILE A 125 11.83 -6.19 -13.99
N PRO A 126 11.49 -7.47 -14.27
CA PRO A 126 10.08 -7.85 -14.47
C PRO A 126 9.22 -7.63 -13.22
N ALA A 127 9.75 -7.85 -12.01
CA ALA A 127 9.03 -7.52 -10.78
C ALA A 127 8.72 -6.02 -10.70
N GLY A 128 9.66 -5.16 -11.11
CA GLY A 128 9.46 -3.72 -11.22
C GLY A 128 8.37 -3.39 -12.25
N VAL A 129 8.44 -3.95 -13.47
CA VAL A 129 7.43 -3.74 -14.53
C VAL A 129 6.04 -4.10 -14.01
N ILE A 130 5.89 -5.27 -13.40
CA ILE A 130 4.62 -5.72 -12.82
C ILE A 130 4.13 -4.74 -11.75
N ALA A 131 4.98 -4.36 -10.81
CA ALA A 131 4.60 -3.47 -9.70
C ALA A 131 4.23 -2.05 -10.18
N GLY A 132 4.95 -1.51 -11.17
CA GLY A 132 4.65 -0.21 -11.79
C GLY A 132 3.39 -0.23 -12.65
N TRP A 133 3.08 -1.37 -13.27
CA TRP A 133 1.94 -1.53 -14.17
C TRP A 133 0.66 -1.99 -13.43
N THR A 134 0.44 -1.54 -12.22
CA THR A 134 -0.76 -1.88 -11.42
C THR A 134 -1.85 -0.81 -11.52
N ASN A 135 -1.75 0.26 -10.72
CA ASN A 135 -2.69 1.39 -10.73
C ASN A 135 -1.91 2.71 -10.77
N GLU A 136 -2.52 3.75 -11.28
CA GLU A 136 -1.92 5.06 -11.51
C GLU A 136 -1.34 5.66 -10.23
N ASN A 137 -2.12 5.71 -9.17
CA ASN A 137 -1.70 6.30 -7.89
C ASN A 137 -0.70 5.43 -7.12
N SER A 138 -0.93 4.13 -7.09
CA SER A 138 -0.08 3.22 -6.33
C SER A 138 1.22 2.87 -7.06
N GLY A 139 1.21 2.88 -8.41
CA GLY A 139 2.42 2.79 -9.22
C GLY A 139 3.33 4.00 -9.02
N ALA A 140 2.75 5.22 -9.00
CA ALA A 140 3.49 6.44 -8.66
C ALA A 140 4.08 6.38 -7.25
N ALA A 141 3.29 5.94 -6.25
CA ALA A 141 3.79 5.73 -4.88
C ALA A 141 4.95 4.73 -4.83
N PHE A 142 4.85 3.63 -5.58
CA PHE A 142 5.91 2.63 -5.66
C PHE A 142 7.22 3.21 -6.20
N LEU A 143 7.18 3.99 -7.28
CA LEU A 143 8.34 4.69 -7.84
C LEU A 143 9.00 5.60 -6.81
N VAL A 144 8.20 6.40 -6.09
CA VAL A 144 8.70 7.29 -5.02
C VAL A 144 9.35 6.48 -3.90
N ILE A 145 8.71 5.42 -3.41
CA ILE A 145 9.24 4.58 -2.33
C ILE A 145 10.57 3.94 -2.74
N VAL A 146 10.64 3.35 -3.95
CA VAL A 146 11.90 2.74 -4.45
C VAL A 146 12.98 3.81 -4.56
N GLY A 147 12.69 4.96 -5.17
CA GLY A 147 13.63 6.09 -5.27
C GLY A 147 14.16 6.53 -3.91
N LEU A 148 13.28 6.70 -2.93
CA LEU A 148 13.66 7.08 -1.55
C LEU A 148 14.50 6.00 -0.86
N PHE A 149 14.21 4.73 -1.07
CA PHE A 149 15.06 3.65 -0.57
C PHE A 149 16.45 3.63 -1.22
N LEU A 150 16.56 3.93 -2.52
CA LEU A 150 17.85 4.04 -3.20
C LEU A 150 18.66 5.22 -2.63
N LEU A 151 18.03 6.38 -2.44
CA LEU A 151 18.66 7.55 -1.81
C LEU A 151 19.10 7.24 -0.38
N TYR A 152 18.23 6.61 0.42
CA TYR A 152 18.56 6.15 1.76
C TYR A 152 19.78 5.22 1.77
N ASN A 153 19.79 4.23 0.87
CA ASN A 153 20.88 3.28 0.77
C ASN A 153 22.20 3.96 0.34
N ARG A 154 22.15 4.89 -0.61
CA ARG A 154 23.30 5.69 -1.04
C ARG A 154 23.87 6.51 0.11
N ALA A 155 23.00 7.16 0.88
CA ALA A 155 23.42 8.00 2.02
C ALA A 155 24.02 7.20 3.17
N ASN A 156 23.52 5.98 3.44
CA ASN A 156 23.94 5.21 4.62
C ASN A 156 24.97 4.10 4.31
N LYS A 157 25.01 3.58 3.08
CA LYS A 157 25.89 2.46 2.68
C LYS A 157 26.85 2.82 1.55
N GLY A 158 26.75 4.04 1.00
CA GLY A 158 27.63 4.54 -0.07
C GLY A 158 27.46 3.87 -1.42
N ARG A 159 26.63 2.82 -1.54
CA ARG A 159 26.43 2.04 -2.77
C ARG A 159 24.96 1.83 -3.05
N ILE A 160 24.59 1.80 -4.33
CA ILE A 160 23.25 1.45 -4.80
C ILE A 160 23.33 0.08 -5.48
N PRO A 161 22.53 -0.91 -5.05
CA PRO A 161 22.54 -2.22 -5.68
C PRO A 161 21.95 -2.15 -7.09
N ARG A 162 22.66 -2.72 -8.09
CA ARG A 162 22.26 -2.69 -9.51
C ARG A 162 20.85 -3.25 -9.74
N TRP A 163 20.51 -4.33 -9.03
CA TRP A 163 19.19 -4.93 -9.13
C TRP A 163 18.05 -4.00 -8.69
N ALA A 164 18.28 -3.13 -7.69
CA ALA A 164 17.28 -2.18 -7.25
C ALA A 164 17.12 -1.00 -8.24
N VAL A 165 18.19 -0.63 -8.94
CA VAL A 165 18.09 0.30 -10.09
C VAL A 165 17.30 -0.35 -11.22
N GLY A 166 17.55 -1.65 -11.51
CA GLY A 166 16.78 -2.42 -12.49
C GLY A 166 15.29 -2.48 -12.14
N MET A 167 14.96 -2.67 -10.85
CA MET A 167 13.59 -2.63 -10.37
C MET A 167 12.93 -1.25 -10.59
N LEU A 168 13.64 -0.16 -10.29
CA LEU A 168 13.15 1.20 -10.53
C LEU A 168 12.92 1.47 -12.02
N ALA A 169 13.86 1.08 -12.86
CA ALA A 169 13.74 1.22 -14.32
C ALA A 169 12.57 0.40 -14.87
N GLY A 170 12.44 -0.87 -14.45
CA GLY A 170 11.30 -1.71 -14.79
C GLY A 170 9.97 -1.09 -14.35
N ALA A 171 9.91 -0.57 -13.13
CA ALA A 171 8.70 0.09 -12.60
C ALA A 171 8.34 1.35 -13.40
N ALA A 172 9.35 2.14 -13.79
CA ALA A 172 9.12 3.31 -14.64
C ALA A 172 8.57 2.93 -16.02
N VAL A 173 9.09 1.86 -16.63
CA VAL A 173 8.56 1.33 -17.90
C VAL A 173 7.14 0.85 -17.74
N GLY A 174 6.84 0.00 -16.73
CA GLY A 174 5.48 -0.51 -16.47
C GLY A 174 4.48 0.62 -16.21
N PHE A 175 4.87 1.60 -15.42
CA PHE A 175 4.07 2.79 -15.14
C PHE A 175 3.82 3.64 -16.41
N ALA A 176 4.86 3.88 -17.21
CA ALA A 176 4.74 4.63 -18.47
C ALA A 176 3.80 3.93 -19.46
N VAL A 177 3.92 2.62 -19.63
CA VAL A 177 3.02 1.83 -20.49
C VAL A 177 1.58 1.91 -20.01
N MET A 178 1.35 1.85 -18.69
CA MET A 178 0.01 1.97 -18.11
C MET A 178 -0.60 3.35 -18.36
N ILE A 179 0.16 4.42 -18.12
CA ILE A 179 -0.35 5.80 -18.28
C ILE A 179 -0.56 6.14 -19.75
N ALA A 180 0.29 5.65 -20.65
CA ALA A 180 0.19 5.88 -22.08
C ALA A 180 -0.97 5.15 -22.77
N ALA A 181 -1.75 4.34 -22.05
CA ALA A 181 -2.87 3.60 -22.64
C ALA A 181 -3.92 4.54 -23.26
N PRO A 182 -4.31 4.33 -24.54
CA PRO A 182 -5.32 5.15 -25.21
C PRO A 182 -6.66 5.20 -24.45
N GLY A 183 -7.06 4.09 -23.82
CA GLY A 183 -8.28 4.02 -23.03
C GLY A 183 -8.33 4.98 -21.84
N ASN A 184 -7.18 5.43 -21.32
CA ASN A 184 -7.15 6.46 -20.28
C ASN A 184 -7.63 7.82 -20.82
N HIS A 185 -7.31 8.16 -22.08
CA HIS A 185 -7.75 9.40 -22.74
C HIS A 185 -9.24 9.33 -23.02
N VAL A 186 -9.74 8.23 -23.60
CA VAL A 186 -11.18 8.01 -23.83
C VAL A 186 -11.98 8.15 -22.53
N ARG A 187 -11.48 7.55 -21.45
CA ARG A 187 -12.11 7.65 -20.13
C ARG A 187 -12.07 9.07 -19.58
N LEU A 188 -10.97 9.79 -19.79
CA LEU A 188 -10.84 11.18 -19.34
C LEU A 188 -11.84 12.09 -20.08
N GLU A 189 -11.94 11.97 -21.39
CA GLU A 189 -12.88 12.74 -22.22
C GLU A 189 -14.34 12.48 -21.82
N ASN A 190 -14.70 11.22 -21.59
CA ASN A 190 -16.05 10.84 -21.14
C ASN A 190 -16.40 11.37 -19.74
N ASN A 191 -15.41 11.67 -18.90
CA ASN A 191 -15.61 12.20 -17.54
C ASN A 191 -15.34 13.71 -17.42
N LEU A 192 -14.82 14.35 -18.47
CA LEU A 192 -14.71 15.81 -18.54
C LEU A 192 -16.09 16.38 -18.84
N GLY A 193 -16.80 16.82 -17.79
CA GLY A 193 -18.03 17.60 -17.93
C GLY A 193 -17.77 18.98 -18.53
N VAL A 194 -18.16 20.04 -17.83
CA VAL A 194 -17.94 21.44 -18.28
C VAL A 194 -16.42 21.74 -18.41
N PRO A 195 -15.98 22.42 -19.47
CA PRO A 195 -14.60 22.88 -19.62
C PRO A 195 -14.16 23.72 -18.42
N VAL A 196 -13.08 23.33 -17.77
CA VAL A 196 -12.49 24.05 -16.62
C VAL A 196 -11.09 24.52 -16.99
N THR A 197 -10.68 25.69 -16.46
CA THR A 197 -9.32 26.19 -16.64
C THR A 197 -8.29 25.27 -15.95
N ALA A 198 -7.02 25.34 -16.38
CA ALA A 198 -5.94 24.57 -15.75
C ALA A 198 -5.82 24.89 -14.25
N PHE A 199 -6.01 26.15 -13.85
CA PHE A 199 -6.02 26.57 -12.46
C PHE A 199 -7.18 25.95 -11.68
N GLN A 200 -8.40 25.98 -12.20
CA GLN A 200 -9.56 25.34 -11.55
C GLN A 200 -9.36 23.83 -11.41
N ARG A 201 -8.80 23.17 -12.42
CA ARG A 201 -8.49 21.73 -12.36
C ARG A 201 -7.48 21.43 -11.25
N LEU A 202 -6.41 22.20 -11.15
CA LEU A 202 -5.41 22.07 -10.10
C LEU A 202 -6.02 22.31 -8.71
N TRP A 203 -6.78 23.38 -8.53
CA TRP A 203 -7.43 23.72 -7.27
C TRP A 203 -8.43 22.66 -6.81
N ASN A 204 -9.26 22.19 -7.74
CA ASN A 204 -10.20 21.10 -7.47
C ASN A 204 -9.47 19.82 -7.08
N GLY A 205 -8.38 19.47 -7.78
CA GLY A 205 -7.55 18.32 -7.46
C GLY A 205 -6.93 18.41 -6.07
N ILE A 206 -6.36 19.57 -5.69
CA ILE A 206 -5.82 19.81 -4.34
C ILE A 206 -6.92 19.62 -3.29
N THR A 207 -8.10 20.19 -3.53
CA THR A 207 -9.24 20.08 -2.60
C THR A 207 -9.69 18.63 -2.43
N VAL A 208 -9.79 17.86 -3.52
CA VAL A 208 -10.17 16.44 -3.48
C VAL A 208 -9.11 15.60 -2.78
N CYS A 209 -7.82 15.82 -3.07
CA CYS A 209 -6.72 15.13 -2.39
C CYS A 209 -6.71 15.42 -0.88
N ASN A 210 -6.84 16.68 -0.48
CA ASN A 210 -6.87 17.09 0.93
C ASN A 210 -8.08 16.51 1.66
N ARG A 211 -9.26 16.53 1.03
CA ARG A 211 -10.47 15.89 1.57
C ARG A 211 -10.25 14.40 1.75
N THR A 212 -9.63 13.73 0.78
CA THR A 212 -9.30 12.31 0.83
C THR A 212 -8.31 11.99 1.95
N LEU A 213 -7.28 12.83 2.16
CA LEU A 213 -6.36 12.71 3.30
C LEU A 213 -7.12 12.81 4.63
N PHE A 214 -8.00 13.80 4.75
CA PHE A 214 -8.76 14.02 5.97
C PHE A 214 -9.67 12.84 6.31
N TYR A 215 -10.43 12.32 5.35
CA TYR A 215 -11.41 11.27 5.63
C TYR A 215 -10.80 9.88 5.78
N TYR A 216 -9.75 9.55 5.03
CA TYR A 216 -9.27 8.16 4.96
C TYR A 216 -7.87 7.94 5.54
N LEU A 217 -7.01 8.95 5.58
CA LEU A 217 -5.65 8.80 6.08
C LEU A 217 -5.43 9.43 7.45
N LEU A 218 -6.21 10.45 7.83
CA LEU A 218 -6.05 11.12 9.13
C LEU A 218 -6.11 10.15 10.32
N PRO A 219 -7.04 9.16 10.39
CA PRO A 219 -7.05 8.23 11.52
C PRO A 219 -5.76 7.42 11.65
N VAL A 220 -5.22 6.94 10.53
CA VAL A 220 -3.94 6.18 10.53
C VAL A 220 -2.75 7.11 10.80
N PHE A 221 -2.80 8.36 10.37
CA PHE A 221 -1.77 9.36 10.67
C PHE A 221 -1.78 9.78 12.15
N ALA A 222 -2.95 9.84 12.77
CA ALA A 222 -3.06 10.05 14.21
C ALA A 222 -2.39 8.90 14.97
N LEU A 223 -2.67 7.65 14.59
CA LEU A 223 -2.02 6.47 15.17
C LEU A 223 -0.50 6.48 14.90
N TYR A 224 -0.08 6.91 13.69
CA TYR A 224 1.33 7.10 13.36
C TYR A 224 2.00 8.11 14.30
N ALA A 225 1.36 9.25 14.56
CA ALA A 225 1.88 10.27 15.49
C ALA A 225 2.00 9.74 16.92
N VAL A 226 1.02 8.95 17.38
CA VAL A 226 1.10 8.27 18.68
C VAL A 226 2.28 7.28 18.71
N CYS A 227 2.43 6.44 17.69
CA CYS A 227 3.56 5.51 17.59
C CYS A 227 4.92 6.24 17.53
N LEU A 228 4.97 7.40 16.87
CA LEU A 228 6.18 8.23 16.80
C LEU A 228 6.55 8.78 18.17
N ALA A 229 5.58 9.29 18.94
CA ALA A 229 5.76 9.74 20.31
C ALA A 229 6.21 8.58 21.22
N LEU A 230 5.54 7.44 21.15
CA LEU A 230 5.92 6.26 21.91
C LEU A 230 7.32 5.76 21.57
N LEU A 231 7.71 5.76 20.30
CA LEU A 231 9.07 5.41 19.89
C LEU A 231 10.09 6.43 20.41
N HIS A 232 9.72 7.71 20.50
CA HIS A 232 10.59 8.74 21.05
C HIS A 232 10.90 8.49 22.53
N PHE A 233 9.89 8.19 23.34
CA PHE A 233 10.03 7.98 24.78
C PHE A 233 10.44 6.55 25.16
N PHE A 234 9.92 5.53 24.48
CA PHE A 234 10.04 4.11 24.82
C PHE A 234 10.74 3.27 23.72
N GLY A 235 11.41 3.92 22.78
CA GLY A 235 12.16 3.25 21.73
C GLY A 235 13.50 2.72 22.21
N PRO A 236 14.30 2.13 21.29
CA PRO A 236 15.61 1.63 21.61
C PRO A 236 16.53 2.76 22.09
N GLU A 237 17.44 2.46 22.99
CA GLU A 237 18.42 3.43 23.53
C GLU A 237 19.41 3.92 22.47
N GLY A 238 19.68 3.10 21.46
CA GLY A 238 20.57 3.44 20.35
C GLY A 238 19.98 4.50 19.43
N LYS A 239 20.49 5.73 19.49
CA LYS A 239 20.07 6.86 18.61
C LYS A 239 20.04 6.47 17.12
N ARG A 240 20.98 5.63 16.68
CA ARG A 240 21.08 5.17 15.29
C ARG A 240 19.90 4.28 14.89
N GLU A 241 19.52 3.32 15.73
CA GLU A 241 18.39 2.44 15.45
C GLU A 241 17.07 3.19 15.44
N LYS A 242 16.86 4.06 16.43
CA LYS A 242 15.68 4.94 16.50
C LYS A 242 15.54 5.78 15.23
N ARG A 243 16.64 6.48 14.83
CA ARG A 243 16.67 7.28 13.61
C ARG A 243 16.40 6.44 12.36
N GLN A 244 16.98 5.24 12.28
CA GLN A 244 16.74 4.33 11.16
C GLN A 244 15.26 3.99 11.02
N ARG A 245 14.59 3.62 12.12
CA ARG A 245 13.14 3.30 12.11
C ARG A 245 12.29 4.49 11.68
N MET A 246 12.59 5.67 12.19
CA MET A 246 11.90 6.92 11.79
C MET A 246 12.08 7.22 10.30
N LEU A 247 13.28 7.10 9.76
CA LEU A 247 13.54 7.33 8.33
C LEU A 247 12.85 6.30 7.45
N LEU A 248 12.92 5.00 7.81
CA LEU A 248 12.28 3.94 7.05
C LEU A 248 10.75 4.06 7.07
N SER A 249 10.16 4.43 8.21
CA SER A 249 8.73 4.70 8.30
C SER A 249 8.33 5.94 7.49
N GLY A 250 9.15 6.98 7.53
CA GLY A 250 8.97 8.21 6.75
C GLY A 250 8.92 7.96 5.24
N ILE A 251 9.71 7.02 4.72
CA ILE A 251 9.67 6.62 3.30
C ILE A 251 8.28 6.11 2.92
N TYR A 252 7.67 5.25 3.74
CA TYR A 252 6.32 4.75 3.48
C TYR A 252 5.25 5.83 3.65
N LEU A 253 5.43 6.73 4.62
CA LEU A 253 4.53 7.86 4.80
C LEU A 253 4.54 8.79 3.58
N LEU A 254 5.74 9.10 3.05
CA LEU A 254 5.89 9.87 1.81
C LEU A 254 5.29 9.13 0.61
N GLY A 255 5.44 7.80 0.56
CA GLY A 255 4.77 6.96 -0.44
C GLY A 255 3.23 7.04 -0.34
N ALA A 256 2.68 7.03 0.87
CA ALA A 256 1.24 7.22 1.08
C ALA A 256 0.75 8.57 0.55
N LEU A 257 1.48 9.65 0.85
CA LEU A 257 1.17 10.99 0.33
C LEU A 257 1.33 11.06 -1.19
N ALA A 258 2.41 10.50 -1.75
CA ALA A 258 2.62 10.45 -3.19
C ALA A 258 1.47 9.73 -3.92
N GLY A 259 0.94 8.63 -3.34
CA GLY A 259 -0.22 7.92 -3.91
C GLY A 259 -1.50 8.75 -3.89
N VAL A 260 -1.71 9.61 -2.90
CA VAL A 260 -2.85 10.53 -2.88
C VAL A 260 -2.67 11.64 -3.92
N TYR A 261 -1.53 12.31 -3.91
CA TYR A 261 -1.28 13.45 -4.80
C TYR A 261 -1.00 13.07 -6.26
N ALA A 262 -0.71 11.79 -6.55
CA ALA A 262 -0.71 11.30 -7.92
C ALA A 262 -2.08 11.44 -8.62
N MET A 263 -3.17 11.57 -7.84
CA MET A 263 -4.53 11.78 -8.34
C MET A 263 -4.89 13.26 -8.56
N LEU A 264 -3.93 14.17 -8.44
CA LEU A 264 -4.15 15.62 -8.46
C LEU A 264 -4.89 16.13 -9.72
N PHE A 265 -4.63 15.50 -10.86
CA PHE A 265 -5.21 15.88 -12.14
C PHE A 265 -6.36 14.99 -12.59
N VAL A 266 -6.79 14.05 -11.75
CA VAL A 266 -7.88 13.12 -12.05
C VAL A 266 -9.19 13.71 -11.54
N PRO A 267 -10.26 13.77 -12.36
CA PRO A 267 -11.53 14.43 -11.99
C PRO A 267 -12.29 13.69 -10.88
N TYR A 268 -12.02 12.41 -10.68
CA TYR A 268 -12.71 11.57 -9.71
C TYR A 268 -11.75 10.69 -8.92
N PHE A 269 -11.77 10.83 -7.59
CA PHE A 269 -10.96 10.04 -6.67
C PHE A 269 -11.85 9.24 -5.71
N PRO A 270 -12.23 8.01 -6.04
CA PRO A 270 -13.10 7.20 -5.18
C PRO A 270 -12.35 6.68 -3.95
N ALA A 271 -13.10 6.46 -2.85
CA ALA A 271 -12.57 5.97 -1.58
C ALA A 271 -11.68 4.71 -1.75
N ARG A 272 -12.10 3.75 -2.57
CA ARG A 272 -11.34 2.52 -2.85
C ARG A 272 -9.95 2.76 -3.43
N ALA A 273 -9.75 3.87 -4.15
CA ALA A 273 -8.45 4.19 -4.73
C ALA A 273 -7.41 4.62 -3.67
N THR A 274 -7.82 4.96 -2.45
CA THR A 274 -6.89 5.28 -1.34
C THR A 274 -6.25 4.03 -0.72
N PHE A 275 -6.69 2.83 -1.08
CA PHE A 275 -6.22 1.55 -0.52
C PHE A 275 -4.69 1.45 -0.42
N GLY A 276 -3.98 1.69 -1.53
CA GLY A 276 -2.52 1.61 -1.56
C GLY A 276 -1.84 2.62 -0.64
N SER A 277 -2.38 3.83 -0.56
CA SER A 277 -1.88 4.89 0.33
C SER A 277 -2.11 4.53 1.81
N VAL A 278 -3.29 4.00 2.14
CA VAL A 278 -3.58 3.52 3.51
C VAL A 278 -2.69 2.32 3.86
N ALA A 279 -2.47 1.38 2.95
CA ALA A 279 -1.55 0.26 3.18
C ALA A 279 -0.12 0.75 3.46
N CYS A 280 0.38 1.74 2.73
CA CYS A 280 1.67 2.38 3.01
C CYS A 280 1.69 3.06 4.39
N ALA A 281 0.63 3.77 4.77
CA ALA A 281 0.51 4.40 6.08
C ALA A 281 0.48 3.36 7.22
N ILE A 282 -0.16 2.22 7.02
CA ILE A 282 -0.13 1.08 7.96
C ILE A 282 1.29 0.54 8.10
N VAL A 283 2.02 0.35 6.99
CA VAL A 283 3.44 -0.07 7.04
C VAL A 283 4.29 0.96 7.78
N ALA A 284 4.08 2.26 7.53
CA ALA A 284 4.79 3.32 8.25
C ALA A 284 4.56 3.23 9.75
N THR A 285 3.31 3.14 10.17
CA THR A 285 2.89 3.05 11.59
C THR A 285 3.45 1.79 12.25
N GLY A 286 3.28 0.62 11.62
CA GLY A 286 3.79 -0.65 12.12
C GLY A 286 5.32 -0.70 12.20
N THR A 287 6.04 0.03 11.33
CA THR A 287 7.51 0.16 11.39
C THR A 287 7.96 0.91 12.65
N LEU A 288 7.23 1.95 13.07
CA LEU A 288 7.49 2.65 14.34
C LEU A 288 7.14 1.74 15.53
N TYR A 289 5.94 1.15 15.50
CA TYR A 289 5.47 0.25 16.55
C TYR A 289 6.45 -0.91 16.81
N ALA A 290 7.01 -1.51 15.78
CA ALA A 290 8.00 -2.58 15.89
C ALA A 290 9.30 -2.17 16.62
N GLY A 291 9.51 -0.87 16.86
CA GLY A 291 10.64 -0.35 17.62
C GLY A 291 10.31 0.03 19.06
N ILE A 292 9.05 -0.03 19.48
CA ILE A 292 8.64 0.33 20.85
C ILE A 292 8.99 -0.81 21.81
N ARG A 293 9.58 -0.49 22.94
CA ARG A 293 9.93 -1.46 23.99
C ARG A 293 8.72 -1.75 24.85
N LEU A 294 8.07 -2.89 24.61
CA LEU A 294 6.88 -3.34 25.33
C LEU A 294 7.19 -4.07 26.65
N ASP A 295 8.45 -4.16 27.05
CA ASP A 295 8.88 -4.63 28.36
C ASP A 295 8.57 -3.64 29.49
N GLN A 296 8.39 -2.36 29.17
CA GLN A 296 7.98 -1.31 30.09
C GLN A 296 6.46 -1.30 30.31
N THR A 297 6.02 -0.91 31.50
CA THR A 297 4.61 -0.93 31.91
C THR A 297 3.74 0.02 31.10
N ALA A 298 4.17 1.29 30.94
CA ALA A 298 3.39 2.32 30.27
C ALA A 298 3.03 1.96 28.80
N PRO A 299 3.98 1.63 27.91
CA PRO A 299 3.63 1.26 26.54
C PRO A 299 2.82 -0.04 26.45
N ARG A 300 3.00 -0.99 27.40
CA ARG A 300 2.19 -2.21 27.47
C ARG A 300 0.74 -1.91 27.82
N VAL A 301 0.49 -1.04 28.81
CA VAL A 301 -0.86 -0.61 29.17
C VAL A 301 -1.54 0.09 28.01
N ILE A 302 -0.87 1.04 27.34
CA ILE A 302 -1.39 1.74 26.17
C ILE A 302 -1.74 0.75 25.05
N GLN A 303 -0.85 -0.19 24.74
CA GLN A 303 -1.11 -1.25 23.77
C GLN A 303 -2.37 -2.06 24.11
N THR A 304 -2.48 -2.50 25.37
CA THR A 304 -3.63 -3.29 25.82
C THR A 304 -4.92 -2.51 25.69
N LEU A 305 -4.94 -1.25 26.11
CA LEU A 305 -6.11 -0.37 25.98
C LEU A 305 -6.52 -0.17 24.51
N VAL A 306 -5.58 0.07 23.62
CA VAL A 306 -5.84 0.20 22.18
C VAL A 306 -6.42 -1.10 21.63
N PHE A 307 -5.85 -2.26 21.95
CA PHE A 307 -6.33 -3.54 21.45
C PHE A 307 -7.74 -3.87 21.97
N VAL A 308 -8.00 -3.65 23.25
CA VAL A 308 -9.34 -3.85 23.84
C VAL A 308 -10.35 -2.93 23.18
N SER A 309 -10.04 -1.64 23.02
CA SER A 309 -10.93 -0.68 22.35
C SER A 309 -11.22 -1.08 20.90
N CYS A 310 -10.22 -1.54 20.17
CA CYS A 310 -10.40 -2.05 18.80
C CYS A 310 -11.29 -3.31 18.77
N MET A 311 -11.10 -4.25 19.71
CA MET A 311 -11.93 -5.47 19.77
C MET A 311 -13.39 -5.13 20.07
N VAL A 312 -13.64 -4.23 21.02
CA VAL A 312 -14.99 -3.74 21.34
C VAL A 312 -15.60 -3.04 20.11
N GLY A 313 -14.85 -2.15 19.47
CA GLY A 313 -15.30 -1.47 18.25
C GLY A 313 -15.64 -2.45 17.12
N ALA A 314 -14.83 -3.49 16.90
CA ALA A 314 -15.12 -4.53 15.91
C ALA A 314 -16.39 -5.33 16.26
N ALA A 315 -16.58 -5.69 17.52
CA ALA A 315 -17.78 -6.40 17.99
C ALA A 315 -19.04 -5.56 17.80
N VAL A 316 -18.99 -4.25 18.12
CA VAL A 316 -20.10 -3.32 17.90
C VAL A 316 -20.42 -3.19 16.42
N MET A 317 -19.41 -3.03 15.54
CA MET A 317 -19.63 -2.97 14.09
C MET A 317 -20.29 -4.24 13.56
N LEU A 318 -19.82 -5.42 13.96
CA LEU A 318 -20.42 -6.70 13.57
C LEU A 318 -21.87 -6.83 14.05
N SER A 319 -22.15 -6.40 15.28
CA SER A 319 -23.51 -6.38 15.83
C SER A 319 -24.44 -5.47 15.02
N LEU A 320 -23.98 -4.26 14.64
CA LEU A 320 -24.75 -3.33 13.82
C LEU A 320 -25.03 -3.87 12.40
N ILE A 321 -24.12 -4.60 11.82
CA ILE A 321 -24.31 -5.25 10.51
C ILE A 321 -25.45 -6.29 10.62
N HIS A 322 -25.47 -7.11 11.67
CA HIS A 322 -26.53 -8.08 11.90
C HIS A 322 -27.91 -7.45 12.15
N ILE A 323 -27.95 -6.29 12.80
CA ILE A 323 -29.22 -5.57 13.07
C ILE A 323 -29.75 -4.90 11.78
N SER A 324 -28.87 -4.49 10.86
CA SER A 324 -29.25 -3.78 9.62
C SER A 324 -29.59 -4.71 8.45
N GLU A 325 -29.34 -6.02 8.53
CA GLU A 325 -29.83 -6.97 7.53
C GLU A 325 -31.34 -7.19 7.75
N PRO A 326 -32.21 -6.76 6.82
CA PRO A 326 -33.61 -7.11 6.90
C PRO A 326 -33.70 -8.64 6.76
N THR A 327 -34.31 -9.29 7.76
CA THR A 327 -34.70 -10.69 7.71
C THR A 327 -35.55 -10.89 6.45
N ARG A 328 -34.93 -11.34 5.38
CA ARG A 328 -35.65 -11.85 4.21
C ARG A 328 -36.21 -13.22 4.60
N HIS A 329 -37.46 -13.20 5.06
CA HIS A 329 -38.33 -14.38 5.09
C HIS A 329 -38.93 -14.58 3.69
#